data_0fb65744867c70037170a6b8049d1a85
#
_entry.id   0fb65744867c70037170a6b8049d1a85
#
_cell.length_a   1.000
_cell.length_b   1.000
_cell.length_c   1.000
_cell.angle_alpha   90.00
_cell.angle_beta   90.00
_cell.angle_gamma   90.00
#
_symmetry.space_group_name_H-M   'P 1'
#
loop_
_entity.id
_entity.type
_entity.pdbx_description
1 polymer ?
#
loop_
_entity_poly.entity_id
_entity_poly.type
_entity_poly.pdbx_seq_one_letter_code
_entity_poly.pdbx_strand_id
1 'polypeptide(L)'
;MKYDFEMETDESTSVGKIVAQIKENSDVLEFGPGNGRMTSYLMEEKKCQVSIVELDKELYDHVSQFSTDAFYGNIDENDWVEYFAGKTFDYIVFADVLEHLMNPQSALAKVKPFLKPGGQILITFPNLAHNSVLIDLFNNRLTWNETGLLDATHKSFYLQEGFEKVFVEVGLYIAKEDFTFNQVGYNEIPTTYEALPVEVQAAFKARPFGEVYQYFFALTAEPVEQPERVTPVNSYNEKNVHI
;
A
#
# COMPACT_ATOMS: atom_id res chain seq x y z
N MET A 1 10.52 -8.25 -15.92
CA MET A 1 10.74 -7.85 -14.51
C MET A 1 9.59 -8.35 -13.66
N LYS A 2 9.79 -8.64 -12.37
CA LYS A 2 8.76 -9.27 -11.50
C LYS A 2 7.48 -8.43 -11.37
N TYR A 3 7.56 -7.11 -11.42
CA TYR A 3 6.45 -6.17 -11.22
C TYR A 3 6.22 -5.27 -12.46
N ASP A 4 6.25 -5.87 -13.65
CA ASP A 4 6.07 -5.15 -14.92
C ASP A 4 4.59 -5.12 -15.31
N PHE A 5 3.84 -4.19 -14.73
CA PHE A 5 2.43 -3.95 -15.03
C PHE A 5 2.25 -2.60 -15.74
N GLU A 6 1.19 -2.40 -16.47
CA GLU A 6 0.85 -1.08 -17.06
C GLU A 6 0.48 -0.08 -15.95
N MET A 7 0.71 1.22 -16.21
CA MET A 7 0.31 2.27 -15.28
C MET A 7 -1.21 2.44 -15.30
N GLU A 8 -1.85 2.15 -14.19
CA GLU A 8 -3.28 2.35 -13.98
C GLU A 8 -3.51 3.57 -13.08
N THR A 9 -4.32 4.52 -13.53
CA THR A 9 -4.66 5.74 -12.79
C THR A 9 -6.08 5.72 -12.24
N ASP A 10 -6.81 4.63 -12.45
CA ASP A 10 -8.15 4.44 -11.92
C ASP A 10 -8.10 4.24 -10.40
N GLU A 11 -8.92 5.00 -9.66
CA GLU A 11 -8.96 4.91 -8.18
C GLU A 11 -9.52 3.57 -7.66
N SER A 12 -9.92 2.64 -8.51
CA SER A 12 -10.19 1.26 -8.09
C SER A 12 -8.91 0.48 -7.77
N THR A 13 -7.73 0.96 -8.22
CA THR A 13 -6.42 0.36 -7.97
C THR A 13 -5.66 1.08 -6.85
N SER A 14 -4.70 0.40 -6.22
CA SER A 14 -3.85 0.96 -5.17
C SER A 14 -3.01 2.14 -5.68
N VAL A 15 -2.39 1.97 -6.85
CA VAL A 15 -1.57 3.02 -7.49
C VAL A 15 -2.45 4.21 -7.89
N GLY A 16 -3.63 3.96 -8.45
CA GLY A 16 -4.58 5.03 -8.82
C GLY A 16 -5.00 5.88 -7.61
N LYS A 17 -5.25 5.27 -6.44
CA LYS A 17 -5.54 6.01 -5.20
C LYS A 17 -4.38 6.88 -4.75
N ILE A 18 -3.13 6.37 -4.80
CA ILE A 18 -1.92 7.15 -4.49
C ILE A 18 -1.82 8.35 -5.44
N VAL A 19 -1.89 8.09 -6.73
CA VAL A 19 -1.75 9.14 -7.75
C VAL A 19 -2.84 10.20 -7.65
N ALA A 20 -4.10 9.80 -7.38
CA ALA A 20 -5.20 10.76 -7.19
C ALA A 20 -4.95 11.70 -6.01
N GLN A 21 -4.27 11.24 -4.96
CA GLN A 21 -3.97 12.03 -3.77
C GLN A 21 -2.83 13.04 -3.99
N ILE A 22 -1.86 12.73 -4.85
CA ILE A 22 -0.69 13.58 -5.11
C ILE A 22 -1.08 14.76 -6.02
N LYS A 23 -0.80 15.99 -5.56
CA LYS A 23 -1.02 17.22 -6.33
C LYS A 23 0.10 17.43 -7.35
N GLU A 24 -0.23 18.18 -8.42
CA GLU A 24 0.77 18.60 -9.40
C GLU A 24 1.87 19.49 -8.78
N ASN A 25 3.06 19.44 -9.37
CA ASN A 25 4.24 20.22 -8.97
C ASN A 25 4.70 19.99 -7.52
N SER A 26 4.46 18.80 -6.96
CA SER A 26 4.84 18.42 -5.60
C SER A 26 6.24 17.80 -5.56
N ASP A 27 6.90 17.93 -4.40
CA ASP A 27 8.11 17.15 -4.07
C ASP A 27 7.68 15.82 -3.45
N VAL A 28 8.10 14.70 -4.05
CA VAL A 28 7.72 13.34 -3.65
C VAL A 28 8.96 12.52 -3.32
N LEU A 29 8.93 11.77 -2.21
CA LEU A 29 9.89 10.71 -1.92
C LEU A 29 9.20 9.36 -2.06
N GLU A 30 9.60 8.58 -3.04
CA GLU A 30 9.05 7.26 -3.32
C GLU A 30 10.01 6.17 -2.87
N PHE A 31 9.53 5.27 -2.03
CA PHE A 31 10.27 4.09 -1.60
C PHE A 31 9.83 2.87 -2.42
N GLY A 32 10.82 2.13 -2.95
CA GLY A 32 10.56 0.94 -3.76
C GLY A 32 9.80 1.23 -5.06
N PRO A 33 10.32 2.11 -5.94
CA PRO A 33 9.62 2.49 -7.17
C PRO A 33 9.42 1.33 -8.17
N GLY A 34 10.08 0.19 -7.95
CA GLY A 34 10.07 -0.93 -8.86
C GLY A 34 10.59 -0.53 -10.25
N ASN A 35 9.80 -0.78 -11.31
CA ASN A 35 10.17 -0.37 -12.66
C ASN A 35 9.97 1.14 -12.95
N GLY A 36 9.55 1.94 -11.97
CA GLY A 36 9.43 3.39 -12.07
C GLY A 36 8.21 3.93 -12.81
N ARG A 37 7.16 3.11 -13.03
CA ARG A 37 5.94 3.57 -13.74
C ARG A 37 5.26 4.74 -13.03
N MET A 38 5.09 4.66 -11.71
CA MET A 38 4.49 5.74 -10.95
C MET A 38 5.43 6.95 -10.90
N THR A 39 6.73 6.74 -10.71
CA THR A 39 7.76 7.78 -10.80
C THR A 39 7.65 8.56 -12.11
N SER A 40 7.65 7.85 -13.27
CA SER A 40 7.53 8.45 -14.61
C SER A 40 6.23 9.24 -14.76
N TYR A 41 5.10 8.65 -14.40
CA TYR A 41 3.80 9.31 -14.45
C TYR A 41 3.75 10.58 -13.60
N LEU A 42 4.24 10.52 -12.36
CA LEU A 42 4.27 11.70 -11.47
C LEU A 42 5.13 12.82 -12.04
N MET A 43 6.25 12.49 -12.68
CA MET A 43 7.14 13.47 -13.28
C MET A 43 6.59 14.02 -14.61
N GLU A 44 6.11 13.14 -15.49
CA GLU A 44 5.70 13.51 -16.84
C GLU A 44 4.31 14.15 -16.87
N GLU A 45 3.34 13.61 -16.14
CA GLU A 45 1.97 14.09 -16.18
C GLU A 45 1.68 15.09 -15.06
N LYS A 46 2.14 14.81 -13.82
CA LYS A 46 1.89 15.71 -12.68
C LYS A 46 2.99 16.73 -12.42
N LYS A 47 4.08 16.72 -13.19
CA LYS A 47 5.20 17.66 -13.06
C LYS A 47 5.85 17.68 -11.67
N CYS A 48 5.75 16.58 -10.96
CA CYS A 48 6.36 16.40 -9.63
C CYS A 48 7.89 16.27 -9.72
N GLN A 49 8.57 16.62 -8.64
CA GLN A 49 9.97 16.28 -8.43
C GLN A 49 10.00 15.00 -7.61
N VAL A 50 10.42 13.88 -8.21
CA VAL A 50 10.38 12.57 -7.52
C VAL A 50 11.79 12.12 -7.16
N SER A 51 12.06 11.99 -5.86
CA SER A 51 13.23 11.33 -5.31
C SER A 51 12.91 9.90 -4.96
N ILE A 52 13.84 8.97 -5.14
CA ILE A 52 13.62 7.54 -4.93
C ILE A 52 14.62 6.89 -3.97
N VAL A 53 14.17 5.81 -3.31
CA VAL A 53 15.02 4.85 -2.58
C VAL A 53 14.73 3.46 -3.12
N GLU A 54 15.74 2.77 -3.69
CA GLU A 54 15.57 1.46 -4.28
C GLU A 54 16.69 0.50 -3.84
N LEU A 55 16.31 -0.73 -3.48
CA LEU A 55 17.22 -1.78 -3.01
C LEU A 55 17.76 -2.63 -4.15
N ASP A 56 16.95 -2.90 -5.16
CA ASP A 56 17.36 -3.69 -6.33
C ASP A 56 18.23 -2.83 -7.26
N LYS A 57 19.45 -3.31 -7.53
CA LYS A 57 20.44 -2.55 -8.30
C LYS A 57 20.01 -2.34 -9.75
N GLU A 58 19.33 -3.31 -10.36
CA GLU A 58 18.90 -3.19 -11.76
C GLU A 58 17.76 -2.17 -11.89
N LEU A 59 16.78 -2.23 -10.97
CA LEU A 59 15.69 -1.26 -10.89
C LEU A 59 16.19 0.14 -10.57
N TYR A 60 17.12 0.26 -9.61
CA TYR A 60 17.77 1.53 -9.29
C TYR A 60 18.47 2.14 -10.53
N ASP A 61 19.29 1.35 -11.23
CA ASP A 61 20.02 1.83 -12.41
C ASP A 61 19.09 2.28 -13.54
N HIS A 62 17.89 1.69 -13.61
CA HIS A 62 16.87 2.10 -14.56
C HIS A 62 16.18 3.40 -14.12
N VAL A 63 15.61 3.43 -12.91
CA VAL A 63 14.73 4.53 -12.46
C VAL A 63 15.53 5.79 -12.14
N SER A 64 16.77 5.67 -11.67
CA SER A 64 17.65 6.81 -11.39
C SER A 64 17.97 7.65 -12.61
N GLN A 65 17.80 7.13 -13.83
CA GLN A 65 18.06 7.88 -15.07
C GLN A 65 17.03 8.99 -15.31
N PHE A 66 15.85 8.90 -14.76
CA PHE A 66 14.78 9.87 -14.97
C PHE A 66 14.20 10.44 -13.66
N SER A 67 14.52 9.89 -12.49
CA SER A 67 14.12 10.50 -11.21
C SER A 67 14.90 11.79 -10.94
N THR A 68 14.34 12.65 -10.08
CA THR A 68 15.00 13.92 -9.68
C THR A 68 16.24 13.67 -8.84
N ASP A 69 16.18 12.68 -7.96
CA ASP A 69 17.27 12.23 -7.09
C ASP A 69 17.08 10.76 -6.73
N ALA A 70 18.15 10.03 -6.46
CA ALA A 70 18.05 8.60 -6.25
C ALA A 70 19.08 8.10 -5.22
N PHE A 71 18.63 7.28 -4.29
CA PHE A 71 19.47 6.57 -3.35
C PHE A 71 19.37 5.04 -3.56
N TYR A 72 20.53 4.42 -3.78
CA TYR A 72 20.63 2.96 -3.82
C TYR A 72 20.88 2.41 -2.42
N GLY A 73 19.92 1.66 -1.85
CA GLY A 73 20.08 1.08 -0.54
C GLY A 73 18.82 0.52 0.09
N ASN A 74 18.98 0.00 1.29
CA ASN A 74 17.92 -0.67 2.05
C ASN A 74 17.17 0.34 2.94
N ILE A 75 15.84 0.33 2.86
CA ILE A 75 14.96 1.18 3.67
C ILE A 75 15.08 0.87 5.17
N ASP A 76 15.33 -0.41 5.53
CA ASP A 76 15.53 -0.81 6.94
C ASP A 76 16.79 -0.17 7.57
N GLU A 77 17.77 0.27 6.76
CA GLU A 77 19.00 0.90 7.20
C GLU A 77 18.84 2.41 7.37
N ASN A 78 19.96 3.14 7.68
CA ASN A 78 19.88 4.56 7.99
C ASN A 78 20.55 5.44 6.91
N ASP A 79 21.29 4.89 5.97
CA ASP A 79 22.13 5.64 5.04
C ASP A 79 21.34 6.59 4.15
N TRP A 80 20.11 6.20 3.77
CA TRP A 80 19.19 7.07 3.02
C TRP A 80 18.72 8.28 3.86
N VAL A 81 18.65 8.15 5.19
CA VAL A 81 18.28 9.24 6.11
C VAL A 81 19.37 10.32 6.06
N GLU A 82 20.64 9.91 6.08
CA GLU A 82 21.79 10.84 5.97
C GLU A 82 21.84 11.46 4.58
N TYR A 83 21.57 10.68 3.54
CA TYR A 83 21.58 11.15 2.15
C TYR A 83 20.55 12.25 1.90
N PHE A 84 19.33 12.10 2.40
CA PHE A 84 18.27 13.09 2.24
C PHE A 84 18.26 14.15 3.35
N ALA A 85 19.24 14.20 4.23
CA ALA A 85 19.27 15.14 5.35
C ALA A 85 19.06 16.60 4.88
N GLY A 86 18.11 17.29 5.52
CA GLY A 86 17.73 18.67 5.20
C GLY A 86 16.75 18.82 4.03
N LYS A 87 16.35 17.75 3.35
CA LYS A 87 15.25 17.77 2.37
C LYS A 87 13.92 17.52 3.06
N THR A 88 12.84 18.05 2.47
CA THR A 88 11.46 17.78 2.90
C THR A 88 10.55 17.61 1.69
N PHE A 89 9.48 16.82 1.85
CA PHE A 89 8.62 16.40 0.77
C PHE A 89 7.15 16.71 1.08
N ASP A 90 6.38 17.01 0.05
CA ASP A 90 4.93 17.15 0.14
C ASP A 90 4.26 15.78 0.33
N TYR A 91 4.82 14.76 -0.33
CA TYR A 91 4.35 13.39 -0.21
C TYR A 91 5.51 12.41 -0.04
N ILE A 92 5.31 11.42 0.82
CA ILE A 92 6.20 10.26 0.98
C ILE A 92 5.37 9.03 0.66
N VAL A 93 5.85 8.15 -0.22
CA VAL A 93 5.05 7.05 -0.77
C VAL A 93 5.69 5.70 -0.44
N PHE A 94 4.83 4.79 0.07
CA PHE A 94 5.08 3.36 0.24
C PHE A 94 3.97 2.58 -0.48
N ALA A 95 4.17 2.33 -1.77
CA ALA A 95 3.24 1.56 -2.59
C ALA A 95 3.60 0.08 -2.53
N ASP A 96 2.93 -0.68 -1.67
CA ASP A 96 3.19 -2.10 -1.42
C ASP A 96 4.67 -2.37 -1.06
N VAL A 97 5.16 -1.66 -0.05
CA VAL A 97 6.57 -1.70 0.38
C VAL A 97 6.70 -2.12 1.84
N LEU A 98 5.82 -1.65 2.73
CA LEU A 98 5.97 -1.85 4.17
C LEU A 98 5.92 -3.32 4.58
N GLU A 99 5.18 -4.16 3.87
CA GLU A 99 5.11 -5.61 4.08
C GLU A 99 6.43 -6.33 3.80
N HIS A 100 7.30 -5.73 2.99
CA HIS A 100 8.63 -6.27 2.69
C HIS A 100 9.70 -5.87 3.71
N LEU A 101 9.39 -4.97 4.64
CA LEU A 101 10.33 -4.49 5.65
C LEU A 101 10.34 -5.40 6.88
N MET A 102 11.50 -5.48 7.53
CA MET A 102 11.63 -6.16 8.83
C MET A 102 10.99 -5.35 9.96
N ASN A 103 10.99 -4.01 9.85
CA ASN A 103 10.44 -3.10 10.84
C ASN A 103 9.73 -1.90 10.21
N PRO A 104 8.49 -2.07 9.73
CA PRO A 104 7.69 -0.98 9.15
C PRO A 104 7.52 0.22 10.08
N GLN A 105 7.37 -0.01 11.39
CA GLN A 105 7.26 1.05 12.39
C GLN A 105 8.51 1.94 12.42
N SER A 106 9.70 1.34 12.36
CA SER A 106 10.96 2.08 12.29
C SER A 106 11.06 2.90 11.02
N ALA A 107 10.66 2.35 9.87
CA ALA A 107 10.65 3.09 8.60
C ALA A 107 9.74 4.32 8.68
N LEU A 108 8.51 4.16 9.18
CA LEU A 108 7.56 5.26 9.36
C LEU A 108 8.06 6.34 10.34
N ALA A 109 8.71 5.94 11.44
CA ALA A 109 9.31 6.89 12.37
C ALA A 109 10.45 7.70 11.73
N LYS A 110 11.28 7.05 10.89
CA LYS A 110 12.41 7.67 10.19
C LYS A 110 11.97 8.66 9.11
N VAL A 111 10.86 8.39 8.38
CA VAL A 111 10.40 9.28 7.30
C VAL A 111 9.65 10.51 7.80
N LYS A 112 9.06 10.46 8.99
CA LYS A 112 8.27 11.58 9.53
C LYS A 112 8.99 12.94 9.53
N PRO A 113 10.28 13.05 9.89
CA PRO A 113 11.01 14.33 9.84
C PRO A 113 11.20 14.91 8.43
N PHE A 114 11.02 14.10 7.38
CA PHE A 114 11.13 14.55 5.99
C PHE A 114 9.80 15.07 5.43
N LEU A 115 8.72 15.03 6.21
CA LEU A 115 7.42 15.53 5.79
C LEU A 115 7.35 17.04 5.95
N LYS A 116 6.96 17.78 4.91
CA LYS A 116 6.65 19.21 5.01
C LYS A 116 5.43 19.44 5.91
N PRO A 117 5.26 20.62 6.53
CA PRO A 117 4.01 20.98 7.19
C PRO A 117 2.82 20.81 6.23
N GLY A 118 1.81 20.04 6.66
CA GLY A 118 0.65 19.69 5.83
C GLY A 118 0.90 18.63 4.75
N GLY A 119 2.12 18.07 4.67
CA GLY A 119 2.43 16.96 3.78
C GLY A 119 1.81 15.63 4.25
N GLN A 120 1.85 14.62 3.38
CA GLN A 120 1.23 13.31 3.65
C GLN A 120 2.16 12.13 3.34
N ILE A 121 2.03 11.08 4.16
CA ILE A 121 2.60 9.76 3.84
C ILE A 121 1.49 8.92 3.24
N LEU A 122 1.69 8.42 2.03
CA LEU A 122 0.73 7.60 1.29
C LEU A 122 1.19 6.15 1.33
N ILE A 123 0.32 5.25 1.76
CA ILE A 123 0.64 3.85 1.98
C ILE A 123 -0.42 2.98 1.31
N THR A 124 0.01 1.95 0.59
CA THR A 124 -0.83 0.80 0.28
C THR A 124 -0.25 -0.46 0.92
N PHE A 125 -1.12 -1.42 1.22
CA PHE A 125 -0.74 -2.59 1.98
C PHE A 125 -1.75 -3.74 1.79
N PRO A 126 -1.31 -4.99 1.55
CA PRO A 126 -2.20 -6.12 1.32
C PRO A 126 -2.99 -6.54 2.57
N ASN A 127 -4.23 -6.96 2.37
CA ASN A 127 -5.09 -7.48 3.42
C ASN A 127 -4.93 -8.99 3.59
N LEU A 128 -4.10 -9.42 4.54
CA LEU A 128 -3.96 -10.85 4.87
C LEU A 128 -5.28 -11.51 5.30
N ALA A 129 -6.26 -10.74 5.80
CA ALA A 129 -7.57 -11.26 6.18
C ALA A 129 -8.59 -11.30 5.03
N HIS A 130 -8.13 -11.18 3.77
CA HIS A 130 -8.98 -11.41 2.62
C HIS A 130 -9.61 -12.80 2.64
N ASN A 131 -10.88 -12.93 2.23
CA ASN A 131 -11.60 -14.20 2.30
C ASN A 131 -10.90 -15.33 1.52
N SER A 132 -10.21 -15.07 0.41
CA SER A 132 -9.47 -16.11 -0.30
C SER A 132 -8.38 -16.75 0.58
N VAL A 133 -7.63 -15.92 1.34
CA VAL A 133 -6.62 -16.41 2.30
C VAL A 133 -7.28 -17.22 3.42
N LEU A 134 -8.36 -16.69 4.00
CA LEU A 134 -9.02 -17.34 5.12
C LEU A 134 -9.73 -18.66 4.72
N ILE A 135 -10.28 -18.75 3.50
CA ILE A 135 -10.84 -19.99 2.96
C ILE A 135 -9.75 -21.06 2.81
N ASP A 136 -8.58 -20.67 2.32
CA ASP A 136 -7.47 -21.62 2.20
C ASP A 136 -6.96 -22.05 3.56
N LEU A 137 -6.79 -21.13 4.51
CA LEU A 137 -6.42 -21.48 5.89
C LEU A 137 -7.45 -22.39 6.56
N PHE A 138 -8.76 -22.14 6.36
CA PHE A 138 -9.83 -23.01 6.86
C PHE A 138 -9.68 -24.44 6.33
N ASN A 139 -9.22 -24.60 5.09
CA ASN A 139 -8.98 -25.89 4.45
C ASN A 139 -7.54 -26.41 4.67
N ASN A 140 -6.81 -25.90 5.65
CA ASN A 140 -5.43 -26.28 5.97
C ASN A 140 -4.47 -26.10 4.77
N ARG A 141 -4.65 -25.06 3.97
CA ARG A 141 -3.81 -24.69 2.84
C ARG A 141 -3.18 -23.33 3.08
N LEU A 142 -1.90 -23.19 2.73
CA LEU A 142 -1.18 -21.92 2.68
C LEU A 142 -0.10 -22.05 1.60
N THR A 143 -0.28 -21.35 0.50
CA THR A 143 0.68 -21.36 -0.61
C THR A 143 1.22 -19.95 -0.83
N TRP A 144 2.54 -19.83 -0.76
CA TRP A 144 3.22 -18.59 -1.10
C TRP A 144 3.29 -18.43 -2.62
N ASN A 145 3.04 -17.23 -3.10
CA ASN A 145 3.04 -16.87 -4.51
C ASN A 145 4.25 -15.98 -4.85
N GLU A 146 4.46 -15.73 -6.11
CA GLU A 146 5.48 -14.77 -6.57
C GLU A 146 5.03 -13.31 -6.38
N THR A 147 3.72 -13.06 -6.37
CA THR A 147 3.09 -11.73 -6.21
C THR A 147 1.76 -11.86 -5.49
N GLY A 148 1.17 -10.73 -5.07
CA GLY A 148 -0.17 -10.65 -4.49
C GLY A 148 -0.18 -10.78 -2.96
N LEU A 149 -1.33 -11.15 -2.39
CA LEU A 149 -1.57 -11.17 -0.93
C LEU A 149 -0.57 -12.04 -0.17
N LEU A 150 -0.17 -13.16 -0.75
CA LEU A 150 0.77 -14.12 -0.16
C LEU A 150 2.10 -14.14 -0.95
N ASP A 151 2.62 -12.97 -1.33
CA ASP A 151 3.95 -12.88 -1.92
C ASP A 151 5.00 -13.43 -0.95
N ALA A 152 5.86 -14.34 -1.45
CA ALA A 152 6.88 -15.03 -0.64
C ALA A 152 7.95 -14.10 -0.04
N THR A 153 8.00 -12.84 -0.48
CA THR A 153 8.92 -11.82 0.02
C THR A 153 8.32 -10.95 1.13
N HIS A 154 7.03 -11.12 1.47
CA HIS A 154 6.41 -10.43 2.59
C HIS A 154 7.00 -10.93 3.92
N LYS A 155 7.41 -10.00 4.77
CA LYS A 155 8.02 -10.25 6.08
C LYS A 155 7.14 -9.77 7.24
N SER A 156 6.30 -8.77 6.98
CA SER A 156 5.43 -8.14 7.97
C SER A 156 3.97 -8.22 7.54
N PHE A 157 3.10 -8.60 8.47
CA PHE A 157 1.67 -8.76 8.22
C PHE A 157 0.89 -7.96 9.26
N TYR A 158 0.10 -7.01 8.77
CA TYR A 158 -0.79 -6.22 9.60
C TYR A 158 -2.22 -6.30 9.06
N LEU A 159 -3.16 -6.07 9.93
CA LEU A 159 -4.54 -5.75 9.60
C LEU A 159 -4.81 -4.31 10.00
N GLN A 160 -5.93 -3.76 9.62
CA GLN A 160 -6.28 -2.35 9.85
C GLN A 160 -5.97 -1.88 11.28
N GLU A 161 -6.50 -2.55 12.31
CA GLU A 161 -6.28 -2.18 13.72
C GLU A 161 -4.80 -2.22 14.13
N GLY A 162 -4.05 -3.18 13.59
CA GLY A 162 -2.60 -3.29 13.84
C GLY A 162 -1.84 -2.11 13.27
N PHE A 163 -2.18 -1.67 12.06
CA PHE A 163 -1.59 -0.47 11.44
C PHE A 163 -1.94 0.80 12.21
N GLU A 164 -3.21 0.99 12.57
CA GLU A 164 -3.63 2.16 13.33
C GLU A 164 -2.81 2.32 14.63
N LYS A 165 -2.52 1.23 15.32
CA LYS A 165 -1.65 1.24 16.52
C LYS A 165 -0.23 1.71 16.17
N VAL A 166 0.36 1.17 15.10
CA VAL A 166 1.69 1.57 14.64
C VAL A 166 1.72 3.06 14.30
N PHE A 167 0.71 3.58 13.58
CA PHE A 167 0.65 5.01 13.24
C PHE A 167 0.61 5.89 14.48
N VAL A 168 -0.24 5.58 15.44
CA VAL A 168 -0.33 6.33 16.72
C VAL A 168 0.99 6.29 17.48
N GLU A 169 1.65 5.14 17.57
CA GLU A 169 2.92 4.96 18.29
C GLU A 169 4.05 5.80 17.68
N VAL A 170 4.06 6.01 16.36
CA VAL A 170 5.04 6.89 15.70
C VAL A 170 4.56 8.35 15.59
N GLY A 171 3.38 8.66 16.12
CA GLY A 171 2.79 10.00 16.08
C GLY A 171 2.38 10.44 14.68
N LEU A 172 1.78 9.53 13.93
CA LEU A 172 1.12 9.78 12.65
C LEU A 172 -0.38 9.60 12.81
N TYR A 173 -1.15 10.36 12.04
CA TYR A 173 -2.60 10.41 12.12
C TYR A 173 -3.22 10.13 10.74
N ILE A 174 -4.28 9.34 10.70
CA ILE A 174 -5.00 9.04 9.46
C ILE A 174 -5.76 10.30 9.02
N ALA A 175 -5.47 10.78 7.83
CA ALA A 175 -6.26 11.81 7.16
C ALA A 175 -7.31 11.17 6.23
N LYS A 176 -6.91 10.10 5.52
CA LYS A 176 -7.80 9.33 4.65
C LYS A 176 -7.50 7.84 4.78
N GLU A 177 -8.57 7.05 4.77
CA GLU A 177 -8.55 5.59 4.68
C GLU A 177 -9.49 5.15 3.57
N ASP A 178 -9.00 4.28 2.69
CA ASP A 178 -9.75 3.72 1.58
C ASP A 178 -9.27 2.30 1.27
N PHE A 179 -9.91 1.61 0.33
CA PHE A 179 -9.66 0.20 0.06
C PHE A 179 -9.71 -0.09 -1.43
N THR A 180 -8.93 -1.07 -1.87
CA THR A 180 -9.19 -1.76 -3.13
C THR A 180 -9.94 -3.06 -2.85
N PHE A 181 -10.71 -3.51 -3.82
CA PHE A 181 -11.51 -4.72 -3.69
C PHE A 181 -11.14 -5.72 -4.79
N ASN A 182 -11.10 -7.00 -4.42
CA ASN A 182 -10.99 -8.07 -5.37
C ASN A 182 -11.83 -9.26 -4.88
N GLN A 183 -12.72 -9.79 -5.71
CA GLN A 183 -13.63 -10.85 -5.31
C GLN A 183 -12.88 -12.17 -5.13
N VAL A 184 -13.39 -13.01 -4.21
CA VAL A 184 -12.95 -14.41 -4.09
C VAL A 184 -13.17 -15.14 -5.41
N GLY A 185 -12.13 -15.81 -5.89
CA GLY A 185 -12.11 -16.50 -7.18
C GLY A 185 -11.65 -15.66 -8.37
N TYR A 186 -11.34 -14.37 -8.15
CA TYR A 186 -10.86 -13.45 -9.19
C TYR A 186 -9.47 -12.85 -8.86
N ASN A 187 -8.79 -13.40 -7.89
CA ASN A 187 -7.42 -13.05 -7.53
C ASN A 187 -6.46 -14.23 -7.73
N GLU A 188 -5.20 -14.06 -7.37
CA GLU A 188 -4.13 -15.07 -7.54
C GLU A 188 -4.29 -16.31 -6.65
N ILE A 189 -5.23 -16.31 -5.69
CA ILE A 189 -5.50 -17.47 -4.83
C ILE A 189 -6.69 -18.24 -5.43
N PRO A 190 -6.46 -19.42 -6.02
CA PRO A 190 -7.47 -20.16 -6.77
C PRO A 190 -8.46 -20.90 -5.83
N THR A 191 -9.24 -20.13 -5.05
CA THR A 191 -10.24 -20.66 -4.12
C THR A 191 -11.59 -20.00 -4.36
N THR A 192 -12.66 -20.64 -3.90
CA THR A 192 -14.02 -20.11 -3.99
C THR A 192 -14.77 -20.35 -2.70
N TYR A 193 -15.93 -19.69 -2.51
CA TYR A 193 -16.76 -19.89 -1.31
C TYR A 193 -17.30 -21.32 -1.19
N GLU A 194 -17.44 -22.05 -2.30
CA GLU A 194 -17.89 -23.45 -2.33
C GLU A 194 -16.87 -24.41 -1.67
N ALA A 195 -15.63 -23.98 -1.46
CA ALA A 195 -14.65 -24.72 -0.66
C ALA A 195 -14.96 -24.73 0.85
N LEU A 196 -15.92 -23.90 1.31
CA LEU A 196 -16.40 -23.88 2.69
C LEU A 196 -17.68 -24.72 2.86
N PRO A 197 -17.94 -25.29 4.06
CA PRO A 197 -19.25 -25.83 4.41
C PRO A 197 -20.35 -24.77 4.21
N VAL A 198 -21.54 -25.21 3.75
CA VAL A 198 -22.65 -24.30 3.41
C VAL A 198 -23.02 -23.38 4.58
N GLU A 199 -22.97 -23.90 5.80
CA GLU A 199 -23.27 -23.16 7.03
C GLU A 199 -22.29 -22.02 7.31
N VAL A 200 -21.08 -22.08 6.77
CA VAL A 200 -19.98 -21.11 6.97
C VAL A 200 -19.95 -20.05 5.86
N GLN A 201 -20.40 -20.41 4.66
CA GLN A 201 -20.33 -19.51 3.49
C GLN A 201 -21.00 -18.16 3.74
N ALA A 202 -22.20 -18.16 4.34
CA ALA A 202 -22.94 -16.93 4.62
C ALA A 202 -22.18 -15.98 5.57
N ALA A 203 -21.52 -16.54 6.59
CA ALA A 203 -20.73 -15.76 7.53
C ALA A 203 -19.49 -15.11 6.84
N PHE A 204 -18.80 -15.83 5.96
CA PHE A 204 -17.68 -15.28 5.20
C PHE A 204 -18.13 -14.19 4.23
N LYS A 205 -19.23 -14.42 3.49
CA LYS A 205 -19.81 -13.44 2.55
C LYS A 205 -20.30 -12.17 3.25
N ALA A 206 -20.66 -12.24 4.52
CA ALA A 206 -21.13 -11.09 5.31
C ALA A 206 -20.02 -10.26 5.93
N ARG A 207 -18.75 -10.69 5.87
CA ARG A 207 -17.61 -9.95 6.48
C ARG A 207 -17.36 -8.62 5.76
N PRO A 208 -17.35 -7.46 6.44
CA PRO A 208 -17.13 -6.16 5.80
C PRO A 208 -15.81 -6.08 5.03
N PHE A 209 -14.71 -6.61 5.60
CA PHE A 209 -13.37 -6.61 4.98
C PHE A 209 -13.08 -7.88 4.16
N GLY A 210 -14.09 -8.72 3.91
CA GLY A 210 -13.88 -10.04 3.29
C GLY A 210 -13.31 -9.99 1.88
N GLU A 211 -13.61 -8.96 1.12
CA GLU A 211 -13.15 -8.74 -0.26
C GLU A 211 -12.31 -7.46 -0.40
N VAL A 212 -11.95 -6.81 0.69
CA VAL A 212 -10.89 -5.79 0.71
C VAL A 212 -9.58 -6.48 0.36
N TYR A 213 -8.96 -6.06 -0.74
CA TYR A 213 -7.72 -6.65 -1.24
C TYR A 213 -6.50 -5.92 -0.66
N GLN A 214 -6.52 -4.58 -0.71
CA GLN A 214 -5.48 -3.73 -0.13
C GLN A 214 -6.11 -2.58 0.64
N TYR A 215 -5.41 -2.14 1.68
CA TYR A 215 -5.67 -0.89 2.38
C TYR A 215 -4.94 0.25 1.68
N PHE A 216 -5.53 1.43 1.68
CA PHE A 216 -4.90 2.70 1.36
C PHE A 216 -5.01 3.64 2.55
N PHE A 217 -3.89 4.26 2.93
CA PHE A 217 -3.86 5.30 3.95
C PHE A 217 -3.14 6.55 3.46
N ALA A 218 -3.72 7.73 3.72
CA ALA A 218 -3.00 9.00 3.72
C ALA A 218 -2.82 9.45 5.17
N LEU A 219 -1.58 9.59 5.62
CA LEU A 219 -1.23 9.94 6.99
C LEU A 219 -0.61 11.33 7.04
N THR A 220 -0.81 12.03 8.17
CA THR A 220 -0.22 13.35 8.47
C THR A 220 0.55 13.32 9.80
N ALA A 221 1.45 14.28 9.98
CA ALA A 221 2.15 14.47 11.25
C ALA A 221 1.31 15.24 12.28
N GLU A 222 0.28 15.95 11.85
CA GLU A 222 -0.63 16.70 12.69
C GLU A 222 -1.95 15.94 12.91
N PRO A 223 -2.59 16.06 14.09
CA PRO A 223 -3.88 15.44 14.35
C PRO A 223 -4.96 15.90 13.37
N VAL A 224 -5.81 14.98 12.95
CA VAL A 224 -6.94 15.22 12.06
C VAL A 224 -8.25 15.05 12.85
N GLU A 225 -9.07 16.10 12.92
CA GLU A 225 -10.33 16.06 13.69
C GLU A 225 -11.38 15.14 13.05
N GLN A 226 -11.44 15.14 11.71
CA GLN A 226 -12.41 14.35 10.93
C GLN A 226 -11.69 13.65 9.77
N PRO A 227 -11.12 12.46 10.01
CA PRO A 227 -10.50 11.69 8.93
C PRO A 227 -11.56 11.21 7.93
N GLU A 228 -11.21 11.24 6.65
CA GLU A 228 -12.02 10.63 5.61
C GLU A 228 -11.85 9.12 5.68
N ARG A 229 -12.90 8.38 6.02
CA ARG A 229 -12.88 6.92 6.10
C ARG A 229 -13.99 6.31 5.26
N VAL A 230 -13.61 5.45 4.35
CA VAL A 230 -14.56 4.63 3.59
C VAL A 230 -14.97 3.43 4.44
N THR A 231 -16.26 3.13 4.50
CA THR A 231 -16.74 1.89 5.11
C THR A 231 -16.65 0.79 4.05
N PRO A 232 -15.89 -0.28 4.28
CA PRO A 232 -15.80 -1.35 3.30
C PRO A 232 -17.15 -2.08 3.21
N VAL A 233 -17.70 -2.11 2.01
CA VAL A 233 -18.96 -2.82 1.70
C VAL A 233 -18.58 -4.02 0.84
N ASN A 234 -18.95 -5.22 1.30
CA ASN A 234 -18.76 -6.43 0.52
C ASN A 234 -19.76 -6.46 -0.64
N SER A 235 -19.31 -6.85 -1.83
CA SER A 235 -20.13 -6.95 -3.05
C SER A 235 -21.39 -7.82 -2.90
N TYR A 236 -21.40 -8.73 -1.95
CA TYR A 236 -22.60 -9.54 -1.59
C TYR A 236 -23.65 -8.75 -0.80
N ASN A 237 -23.25 -7.70 -0.08
CA ASN A 237 -24.19 -6.86 0.68
C ASN A 237 -24.90 -5.84 -0.21
N GLU A 238 -24.26 -5.37 -1.29
CA GLU A 238 -24.90 -4.44 -2.25
C GLU A 238 -26.06 -5.09 -3.00
N LYS A 239 -26.00 -6.39 -3.28
CA LYS A 239 -27.08 -7.13 -3.94
C LYS A 239 -28.29 -7.38 -3.06
N ASN A 240 -28.15 -7.26 -1.74
CA ASN A 240 -29.24 -7.47 -0.76
C ASN A 240 -29.90 -6.16 -0.30
N VAL A 241 -29.47 -5.00 -0.75
CA VAL A 241 -30.07 -3.70 -0.43
C VAL A 241 -31.21 -3.34 -1.40
N HIS A 242 -31.48 -4.18 -2.40
CA HIS A 242 -32.55 -4.01 -3.37
C HIS A 242 -33.65 -5.09 -3.27
N ILE A 243 -34.00 -5.51 -2.04
CA ILE A 243 -35.23 -6.29 -1.80
C ILE A 243 -36.17 -5.50 -0.88
#